data_54bbf3b08a85f3853a99131c760830b7
#
_entry.id   54bbf3b08a85f3853a99131c760830b7
#
_cell.length_a   1.000
_cell.length_b   1.000
_cell.length_c   1.000
_cell.angle_alpha   90.00
_cell.angle_beta   90.00
_cell.angle_gamma   90.00
#
_symmetry.space_group_name_H-M   'P 1'
#
loop_
_entity.id
_entity.type
_entity.pdbx_description
1 polymer ?
#
loop_
_entity_poly.entity_id
_entity_poly.type
_entity_poly.pdbx_seq_one_letter_code
_entity_poly.pdbx_strand_id
1 'polypeptide(L)'
;MCIRDRLRHNHKVILFTGTRETPATIRILEGNHIDPGTSGWIQIKTQEKIPVIRGEYFVVRDTENTLGGGQVLEPNASRRRRNDPTTISRLQTIASGSNEDIKFNALMDIEPATIPELTDATGSTYEEVEDAIATLESQGRIRSIGTNQRYFLTSEGWNRLKNTAIQSLSTFHSSYPLRLGMPLQDFRGRLKLESSPFNATVDSLIKLKTLATSDSPIRLVGHTASLSSDQEKETAKYLKEITTNRFSPRHCEI
;
A
#
# COMPACT_ATOMS: atom_id res chain seq x y z
N MET A 1 15.43 4.16 -22.67
CA MET A 1 16.85 4.42 -22.93
C MET A 1 17.14 4.06 -24.38
N CYS A 2 17.82 4.92 -25.13
CA CYS A 2 18.31 4.63 -26.48
C CYS A 2 19.78 4.21 -26.43
N ILE A 3 20.16 3.16 -27.11
CA ILE A 3 21.47 2.52 -27.03
C ILE A 3 22.29 2.78 -28.30
N ARG A 4 23.55 3.14 -28.12
CA ARG A 4 24.52 3.37 -29.18
C ARG A 4 25.43 2.16 -29.43
N ASP A 5 25.70 1.41 -28.36
CA ASP A 5 26.43 0.14 -28.37
C ASP A 5 25.66 -0.90 -27.57
N ARG A 6 25.96 -2.21 -27.75
CA ARG A 6 25.22 -3.29 -27.07
C ARG A 6 25.37 -3.22 -25.55
N LEU A 7 24.25 -3.01 -24.85
CA LEU A 7 24.20 -2.96 -23.41
C LEU A 7 23.81 -4.34 -22.85
N ARG A 8 24.59 -4.85 -21.86
CA ARG A 8 24.35 -6.14 -21.21
C ARG A 8 23.80 -5.98 -19.80
N HIS A 9 23.08 -6.99 -19.35
CA HIS A 9 22.61 -7.04 -17.97
C HIS A 9 23.79 -7.10 -16.98
N ASN A 10 23.71 -6.38 -15.86
CA ASN A 10 24.77 -6.20 -14.86
C ASN A 10 26.05 -5.50 -15.37
N HIS A 11 25.96 -4.78 -16.49
CA HIS A 11 27.07 -4.00 -16.99
C HIS A 11 27.43 -2.88 -15.99
N LYS A 12 28.71 -2.78 -15.63
CA LYS A 12 29.24 -1.69 -14.81
C LYS A 12 29.56 -0.50 -15.71
N VAL A 13 29.02 0.65 -15.36
CA VAL A 13 29.11 1.87 -16.18
C VAL A 13 29.37 3.07 -15.29
N ILE A 14 29.70 4.18 -15.91
CA ILE A 14 29.68 5.51 -15.30
C ILE A 14 28.38 6.18 -15.79
N LEU A 15 27.54 6.59 -14.83
CA LEU A 15 26.33 7.34 -15.06
C LEU A 15 26.62 8.82 -14.99
N PHE A 16 26.22 9.56 -16.02
CA PHE A 16 26.25 11.02 -16.07
C PHE A 16 24.82 11.54 -16.04
N THR A 17 24.51 12.42 -15.09
CA THR A 17 23.23 13.11 -14.97
C THR A 17 23.45 14.48 -14.37
N GLY A 18 22.89 15.52 -15.03
CA GLY A 18 23.22 16.91 -14.71
C GLY A 18 24.73 17.15 -14.75
N THR A 19 25.29 17.63 -13.66
CA THR A 19 26.72 17.90 -13.51
C THR A 19 27.48 16.77 -12.78
N ARG A 20 26.82 15.64 -12.51
CA ARG A 20 27.39 14.55 -11.71
C ARG A 20 27.75 13.33 -12.56
N GLU A 21 28.83 12.68 -12.13
CA GLU A 21 29.19 11.35 -12.59
C GLU A 21 29.31 10.41 -11.40
N THR A 22 28.82 9.17 -11.57
CA THR A 22 28.89 8.16 -10.50
C THR A 22 28.99 6.75 -11.10
N PRO A 23 29.77 5.86 -10.48
CA PRO A 23 29.77 4.46 -10.84
C PRO A 23 28.38 3.85 -10.59
N ALA A 24 27.94 3.08 -11.57
CA ALA A 24 26.62 2.46 -11.51
C ALA A 24 26.62 1.07 -12.15
N THR A 25 25.58 0.29 -11.86
CA THR A 25 25.34 -1.02 -12.48
C THR A 25 23.99 -0.98 -13.18
N ILE A 26 23.98 -1.36 -14.46
CA ILE A 26 22.76 -1.44 -15.27
C ILE A 26 22.07 -2.77 -15.04
N ARG A 27 20.80 -2.68 -14.73
CA ARG A 27 19.92 -3.83 -14.62
C ARG A 27 18.83 -3.75 -15.69
N ILE A 28 18.93 -4.59 -16.73
CA ILE A 28 17.93 -4.65 -17.79
C ILE A 28 16.69 -5.35 -17.25
N LEU A 29 15.52 -4.75 -17.43
CA LEU A 29 14.26 -5.26 -16.90
C LEU A 29 13.56 -6.23 -17.85
N GLU A 30 13.86 -6.15 -19.14
CA GLU A 30 13.31 -7.03 -20.18
C GLU A 30 14.46 -7.60 -21.05
N GLY A 31 14.57 -8.94 -21.11
CA GLY A 31 15.65 -9.60 -21.81
C GLY A 31 17.00 -9.54 -21.08
N ASN A 32 18.09 -9.87 -21.80
CA ASN A 32 19.45 -9.91 -21.27
C ASN A 32 20.38 -8.85 -21.85
N HIS A 33 20.00 -8.24 -22.95
CA HIS A 33 20.75 -7.17 -23.62
C HIS A 33 19.79 -6.23 -24.31
N ILE A 34 20.27 -5.05 -24.66
CA ILE A 34 19.61 -4.08 -25.51
C ILE A 34 20.56 -3.81 -26.65
N ASP A 35 20.09 -4.00 -27.89
CA ASP A 35 20.93 -3.85 -29.08
C ASP A 35 21.07 -2.38 -29.49
N PRO A 36 22.12 -2.03 -30.26
CA PRO A 36 22.30 -0.69 -30.80
C PRO A 36 21.11 -0.21 -31.61
N GLY A 37 20.76 1.06 -31.43
CA GLY A 37 19.60 1.66 -32.10
C GLY A 37 18.24 1.26 -31.54
N THR A 38 18.19 0.39 -30.54
CA THR A 38 16.93 0.01 -29.88
C THR A 38 16.78 0.71 -28.52
N SER A 39 15.58 0.62 -27.96
CA SER A 39 15.24 1.18 -26.65
C SER A 39 14.78 0.08 -25.72
N GLY A 40 15.02 0.23 -24.41
CA GLY A 40 14.60 -0.73 -23.42
C GLY A 40 14.50 -0.14 -22.02
N TRP A 41 13.89 -0.93 -21.12
CA TRP A 41 13.71 -0.56 -19.72
C TRP A 41 14.89 -1.02 -18.89
N ILE A 42 15.51 -0.09 -18.20
CA ILE A 42 16.61 -0.37 -17.30
C ILE A 42 16.35 0.18 -15.91
N GLN A 43 16.92 -0.47 -14.91
CA GLN A 43 17.05 0.05 -13.56
C GLN A 43 18.55 0.28 -13.28
N ILE A 44 18.90 1.48 -12.88
CA ILE A 44 20.28 1.87 -12.59
C ILE A 44 20.48 1.81 -11.07
N LYS A 45 21.48 1.05 -10.64
CA LYS A 45 21.92 1.02 -9.24
C LYS A 45 23.21 1.80 -9.10
N THR A 46 23.15 2.96 -8.48
CA THR A 46 24.30 3.80 -8.15
C THR A 46 24.98 3.32 -6.86
N GLN A 47 26.26 3.60 -6.70
CA GLN A 47 26.98 3.31 -5.46
C GLN A 47 26.63 4.31 -4.35
N GLU A 48 26.41 5.56 -4.72
CA GLU A 48 26.04 6.64 -3.83
C GLU A 48 24.65 7.17 -4.14
N LYS A 49 24.00 7.80 -3.17
CA LYS A 49 22.75 8.51 -3.40
C LYS A 49 23.03 9.77 -4.21
N ILE A 50 22.36 9.92 -5.33
CA ILE A 50 22.46 11.10 -6.18
C ILE A 50 21.08 11.76 -6.27
N PRO A 51 21.00 13.11 -6.26
CA PRO A 51 19.77 13.81 -6.54
C PRO A 51 19.47 13.66 -8.03
N VAL A 52 18.34 13.09 -8.36
CA VAL A 52 17.79 13.03 -9.71
C VAL A 52 16.31 13.31 -9.65
N ILE A 53 15.80 13.96 -10.68
CA ILE A 53 14.37 14.24 -10.82
C ILE A 53 13.80 13.47 -12.01
N ARG A 54 12.50 13.27 -12.00
CA ARG A 54 11.80 12.70 -13.13
C ARG A 54 11.95 13.59 -14.36
N GLY A 55 12.10 12.97 -15.54
CA GLY A 55 12.29 13.66 -16.80
C GLY A 55 13.73 14.08 -17.07
N GLU A 56 14.62 13.99 -16.09
CA GLU A 56 16.04 14.32 -16.27
C GLU A 56 16.70 13.33 -17.23
N TYR A 57 17.54 13.87 -18.13
CA TYR A 57 18.31 13.06 -19.04
C TYR A 57 19.59 12.54 -18.40
N PHE A 58 19.94 11.34 -18.77
CA PHE A 58 21.22 10.72 -18.35
C PHE A 58 21.94 10.09 -19.55
N VAL A 59 23.25 9.94 -19.37
CA VAL A 59 24.12 9.21 -20.29
C VAL A 59 24.86 8.14 -19.51
N VAL A 60 25.07 6.98 -20.12
CA VAL A 60 25.89 5.91 -19.56
C VAL A 60 27.07 5.63 -20.48
N ARG A 61 28.25 5.53 -19.85
CA ARG A 61 29.51 5.23 -20.53
C ARG A 61 30.20 4.05 -19.88
N ASP A 62 30.93 3.29 -20.65
CA ASP A 62 32.04 2.48 -20.12
C ASP A 62 33.35 3.29 -20.12
N THR A 63 34.48 2.60 -19.96
CA THR A 63 35.82 3.23 -19.94
C THR A 63 36.18 3.93 -21.26
N GLU A 64 35.66 3.46 -22.38
CA GLU A 64 36.10 3.89 -23.71
C GLU A 64 34.96 4.56 -24.52
N ASN A 65 33.70 4.10 -24.33
CA ASN A 65 32.61 4.44 -25.20
C ASN A 65 31.36 4.96 -24.46
N THR A 66 30.59 5.79 -25.15
CA THR A 66 29.24 6.12 -24.74
C THR A 66 28.30 5.00 -25.21
N LEU A 67 27.76 4.27 -24.24
CA LEU A 67 26.85 3.15 -24.50
C LEU A 67 25.47 3.60 -24.92
N GLY A 68 24.99 4.70 -24.33
CA GLY A 68 23.67 5.24 -24.62
C GLY A 68 23.19 6.27 -23.60
N GLY A 69 21.96 6.69 -23.74
CA GLY A 69 21.32 7.65 -22.82
C GLY A 69 19.83 7.41 -22.73
N GLY A 70 19.21 8.08 -21.81
CA GLY A 70 17.76 7.96 -21.58
C GLY A 70 17.23 9.04 -20.66
N GLN A 71 16.01 8.85 -20.24
CA GLN A 71 15.30 9.74 -19.34
C GLN A 71 14.88 9.00 -18.08
N VAL A 72 14.99 9.65 -16.93
CA VAL A 72 14.59 9.11 -15.63
C VAL A 72 13.07 9.11 -15.54
N LEU A 73 12.46 7.97 -15.30
CA LEU A 73 11.02 7.84 -15.05
C LEU A 73 10.67 7.84 -13.57
N GLU A 74 11.43 7.08 -12.78
CA GLU A 74 11.22 6.92 -11.34
C GLU A 74 12.55 7.18 -10.61
N PRO A 75 12.74 8.32 -9.94
CA PRO A 75 14.00 8.64 -9.24
C PRO A 75 14.32 7.68 -8.10
N ASN A 76 13.33 7.26 -7.33
CA ASN A 76 13.46 6.40 -6.14
C ASN A 76 12.84 5.01 -6.34
N ALA A 77 13.08 4.41 -7.52
CA ALA A 77 12.49 3.12 -7.86
C ALA A 77 12.95 2.00 -6.91
N SER A 78 12.03 1.30 -6.28
CA SER A 78 12.29 0.04 -5.58
C SER A 78 12.78 -1.03 -6.56
N ARG A 79 13.48 -2.06 -6.04
CA ARG A 79 14.01 -3.15 -6.88
C ARG A 79 12.88 -3.87 -7.61
N ARG A 80 12.85 -3.78 -8.94
CA ARG A 80 11.83 -4.40 -9.81
C ARG A 80 12.20 -5.84 -10.18
N ARG A 81 11.17 -6.66 -10.42
CA ARG A 81 11.34 -8.01 -10.96
C ARG A 81 11.65 -7.93 -12.46
N ARG A 82 12.63 -8.72 -12.92
CA ARG A 82 12.97 -8.80 -14.35
C ARG A 82 11.96 -9.68 -15.09
N ASN A 83 11.77 -9.39 -16.37
CA ASN A 83 10.88 -10.14 -17.27
C ASN A 83 9.47 -10.32 -16.70
N ASP A 84 9.02 -9.35 -15.90
CA ASP A 84 7.68 -9.33 -15.35
C ASP A 84 6.78 -8.45 -16.24
N PRO A 85 5.80 -9.04 -16.94
CA PRO A 85 4.92 -8.31 -17.84
C PRO A 85 4.18 -7.16 -17.15
N THR A 86 3.81 -7.34 -15.90
CA THR A 86 3.12 -6.32 -15.09
C THR A 86 4.02 -5.10 -14.87
N THR A 87 5.29 -5.33 -14.54
CA THR A 87 6.29 -4.27 -14.39
C THR A 87 6.50 -3.52 -15.72
N ILE A 88 6.62 -4.23 -16.84
CA ILE A 88 6.85 -3.62 -18.15
C ILE A 88 5.64 -2.80 -18.60
N SER A 89 4.42 -3.35 -18.52
CA SER A 89 3.18 -2.63 -18.84
C SER A 89 3.03 -1.36 -18.02
N ARG A 90 3.35 -1.43 -16.71
CA ARG A 90 3.34 -0.27 -15.84
C ARG A 90 4.35 0.81 -16.26
N LEU A 91 5.59 0.43 -16.58
CA LEU A 91 6.59 1.39 -17.06
C LEU A 91 6.18 2.04 -18.40
N GLN A 92 5.52 1.29 -19.28
CA GLN A 92 4.95 1.82 -20.51
C GLN A 92 3.86 2.86 -20.21
N THR A 93 2.95 2.55 -19.29
CA THR A 93 1.89 3.49 -18.84
C THR A 93 2.49 4.76 -18.23
N ILE A 94 3.53 4.62 -17.39
CA ILE A 94 4.22 5.78 -16.80
C ILE A 94 4.93 6.61 -17.86
N ALA A 95 5.51 6.00 -18.87
CA ALA A 95 6.24 6.71 -19.93
C ALA A 95 5.31 7.43 -20.93
N SER A 96 4.14 6.87 -21.18
CA SER A 96 3.12 7.41 -22.10
C SER A 96 1.95 8.07 -21.38
N GLY A 97 1.84 7.86 -20.07
CA GLY A 97 0.70 8.28 -19.27
C GLY A 97 0.68 9.76 -18.93
N SER A 98 -0.50 10.21 -18.59
CA SER A 98 -0.72 11.55 -18.08
C SER A 98 -0.05 11.72 -16.70
N ASN A 99 0.03 12.97 -16.24
CA ASN A 99 0.54 13.29 -14.90
C ASN A 99 -0.23 12.56 -13.80
N GLU A 100 -1.53 12.38 -13.99
CA GLU A 100 -2.45 11.68 -13.09
C GLU A 100 -2.14 10.18 -13.02
N ASP A 101 -1.88 9.53 -14.16
CA ASP A 101 -1.59 8.09 -14.20
C ASP A 101 -0.30 7.74 -13.45
N ILE A 102 0.65 8.66 -13.46
CA ILE A 102 1.90 8.50 -12.70
C ILE A 102 1.66 8.53 -11.21
N LYS A 103 0.90 9.54 -10.73
CA LYS A 103 0.57 9.66 -9.32
C LYS A 103 -0.31 8.50 -8.87
N PHE A 104 -1.23 8.06 -9.73
CA PHE A 104 -2.06 6.89 -9.48
C PHE A 104 -1.23 5.61 -9.28
N ASN A 105 -0.26 5.37 -10.17
CA ASN A 105 0.62 4.20 -10.05
C ASN A 105 1.53 4.29 -8.82
N ALA A 106 2.05 5.48 -8.48
CA ALA A 106 2.81 5.66 -7.26
C ALA A 106 1.96 5.39 -6.01
N LEU A 107 0.71 5.87 -6.01
CA LEU A 107 -0.22 5.61 -4.92
C LEU A 107 -0.47 4.12 -4.72
N MET A 108 -0.67 3.34 -5.79
CA MET A 108 -0.86 1.88 -5.69
C MET A 108 0.26 1.15 -4.95
N ASP A 109 1.49 1.70 -4.97
CA ASP A 109 2.65 1.05 -4.33
C ASP A 109 2.75 1.34 -2.84
N ILE A 110 2.28 2.52 -2.40
CA ILE A 110 2.52 3.03 -1.05
C ILE A 110 1.23 3.28 -0.26
N GLU A 111 0.05 2.96 -0.84
CA GLU A 111 -1.24 3.21 -0.20
C GLU A 111 -1.42 2.47 1.14
N PRO A 112 -1.98 3.10 2.15
CA PRO A 112 -2.52 4.47 2.20
C PRO A 112 -1.43 5.53 2.35
N ALA A 113 -1.44 6.58 1.52
CA ALA A 113 -0.40 7.60 1.48
C ALA A 113 -0.95 9.02 1.60
N THR A 114 -0.10 9.93 2.07
CA THR A 114 -0.34 11.38 2.14
C THR A 114 0.21 12.08 0.90
N ILE A 115 -0.15 13.36 0.68
CA ILE A 115 0.43 14.16 -0.41
C ILE A 115 1.95 14.28 -0.30
N PRO A 116 2.55 14.58 0.88
CA PRO A 116 4.01 14.62 1.00
C PRO A 116 4.69 13.31 0.61
N GLU A 117 4.17 12.17 1.04
CA GLU A 117 4.72 10.85 0.68
C GLU A 117 4.64 10.58 -0.83
N LEU A 118 3.54 11.00 -1.48
CA LEU A 118 3.40 10.92 -2.94
C LEU A 118 4.34 11.89 -3.68
N THR A 119 4.57 13.08 -3.12
CA THR A 119 5.55 14.05 -3.64
C THR A 119 6.96 13.46 -3.63
N ASP A 120 7.35 12.87 -2.51
CA ASP A 120 8.64 12.19 -2.37
C ASP A 120 8.78 10.98 -3.31
N ALA A 121 7.72 10.18 -3.42
CA ALA A 121 7.71 8.99 -4.26
C ALA A 121 7.77 9.30 -5.76
N THR A 122 7.15 10.39 -6.19
CA THR A 122 7.06 10.78 -7.61
C THR A 122 8.13 11.76 -8.05
N GLY A 123 8.76 12.48 -7.10
CA GLY A 123 9.67 13.59 -7.39
C GLY A 123 8.96 14.80 -8.04
N SER A 124 7.65 14.92 -7.84
CA SER A 124 6.81 16.00 -8.35
C SER A 124 6.69 17.14 -7.33
N THR A 125 6.15 18.28 -7.73
CA THR A 125 5.83 19.35 -6.79
C THR A 125 4.54 19.03 -6.02
N TYR A 126 4.35 19.70 -4.88
CA TYR A 126 3.14 19.56 -4.08
C TYR A 126 1.86 19.88 -4.88
N GLU A 127 1.89 21.00 -5.63
CA GLU A 127 0.77 21.44 -6.48
C GLU A 127 0.40 20.41 -7.54
N GLU A 128 1.41 19.87 -8.24
CA GLU A 128 1.17 18.82 -9.25
C GLU A 128 0.55 17.54 -8.68
N VAL A 129 0.92 17.18 -7.45
CA VAL A 129 0.33 16.03 -6.77
C VAL A 129 -1.09 16.35 -6.32
N GLU A 130 -1.32 17.54 -5.76
CA GLU A 130 -2.65 17.97 -5.31
C GLU A 130 -3.66 18.03 -6.46
N ASP A 131 -3.29 18.63 -7.58
CA ASP A 131 -4.13 18.70 -8.79
C ASP A 131 -4.46 17.32 -9.35
N ALA A 132 -3.45 16.44 -9.44
CA ALA A 132 -3.65 15.09 -9.92
C ALA A 132 -4.57 14.27 -8.98
N ILE A 133 -4.39 14.41 -7.66
CA ILE A 133 -5.26 13.81 -6.65
C ILE A 133 -6.69 14.30 -6.77
N ALA A 134 -6.90 15.62 -6.89
CA ALA A 134 -8.26 16.19 -7.08
C ALA A 134 -8.94 15.64 -8.34
N THR A 135 -8.19 15.55 -9.44
CA THR A 135 -8.69 14.98 -10.70
C THR A 135 -9.06 13.49 -10.54
N LEU A 136 -8.16 12.69 -9.95
CA LEU A 136 -8.38 11.25 -9.74
C LEU A 136 -9.53 10.98 -8.76
N GLU A 137 -9.70 11.84 -7.73
CA GLU A 137 -10.82 11.76 -6.79
C GLU A 137 -12.14 12.07 -7.47
N SER A 138 -12.18 13.11 -8.33
CA SER A 138 -13.37 13.46 -9.12
C SER A 138 -13.78 12.35 -10.11
N GLN A 139 -12.81 11.61 -10.63
CA GLN A 139 -13.01 10.43 -11.49
C GLN A 139 -13.43 9.18 -10.71
N GLY A 140 -13.42 9.22 -9.36
CA GLY A 140 -13.71 8.06 -8.52
C GLY A 140 -12.63 6.97 -8.54
N ARG A 141 -11.46 7.26 -9.08
CA ARG A 141 -10.33 6.30 -9.14
C ARG A 141 -9.61 6.16 -7.80
N ILE A 142 -9.63 7.20 -6.99
CA ILE A 142 -9.07 7.23 -5.65
C ILE A 142 -10.10 7.69 -4.63
N ARG A 143 -9.79 7.44 -3.38
CA ARG A 143 -10.59 7.86 -2.24
C ARG A 143 -9.71 8.43 -1.14
N SER A 144 -10.18 9.52 -0.51
CA SER A 144 -9.56 10.06 0.70
C SER A 144 -10.24 9.53 1.96
N ILE A 145 -9.43 9.30 3.00
CA ILE A 145 -9.86 8.93 4.35
C ILE A 145 -9.17 9.82 5.38
N GLY A 146 -9.77 9.90 6.58
CA GLY A 146 -9.27 10.73 7.66
C GLY A 146 -9.86 12.14 7.65
N THR A 147 -9.84 12.78 8.83
CA THR A 147 -10.38 14.13 9.03
C THR A 147 -9.26 15.15 9.31
N ASN A 148 -8.35 14.83 10.21
CA ASN A 148 -7.23 15.72 10.55
C ASN A 148 -6.06 15.58 9.57
N GLN A 149 -5.72 14.35 9.22
CA GLN A 149 -4.73 14.02 8.19
C GLN A 149 -5.41 13.19 7.12
N ARG A 150 -5.34 13.65 5.87
CA ARG A 150 -5.91 12.95 4.73
C ARG A 150 -4.93 11.90 4.22
N TYR A 151 -5.41 10.70 4.08
CA TYR A 151 -4.74 9.60 3.41
C TYR A 151 -5.50 9.25 2.15
N PHE A 152 -4.78 8.92 1.11
CA PHE A 152 -5.33 8.56 -0.20
C PHE A 152 -5.08 7.09 -0.47
N LEU A 153 -6.08 6.44 -1.04
CA LEU A 153 -6.03 5.06 -1.50
C LEU A 153 -6.66 4.98 -2.89
N THR A 154 -6.24 4.00 -3.66
CA THR A 154 -7.00 3.64 -4.86
C THR A 154 -8.36 3.08 -4.45
N SER A 155 -9.36 3.19 -5.32
CA SER A 155 -10.69 2.62 -5.05
C SER A 155 -10.64 1.11 -4.82
N GLU A 156 -9.74 0.42 -5.52
CA GLU A 156 -9.47 -1.01 -5.30
C GLU A 156 -8.76 -1.27 -3.97
N GLY A 157 -7.74 -0.46 -3.62
CA GLY A 157 -7.03 -0.56 -2.35
C GLY A 157 -7.96 -0.36 -1.16
N TRP A 158 -8.84 0.64 -1.25
CA TRP A 158 -9.89 0.83 -0.24
C TRP A 158 -10.80 -0.39 -0.11
N ASN A 159 -11.26 -0.95 -1.23
CA ASN A 159 -12.12 -2.14 -1.20
C ASN A 159 -11.41 -3.36 -0.61
N ARG A 160 -10.13 -3.57 -0.96
CA ARG A 160 -9.31 -4.63 -0.34
C ARG A 160 -9.19 -4.45 1.16
N LEU A 161 -8.86 -3.22 1.60
CA LEU A 161 -8.71 -2.89 3.03
C LEU A 161 -10.02 -3.09 3.80
N LYS A 162 -11.13 -2.59 3.25
CA LYS A 162 -12.49 -2.76 3.81
C LYS A 162 -12.85 -4.25 3.94
N ASN A 163 -12.62 -5.04 2.90
CA ASN A 163 -12.93 -6.46 2.91
C ASN A 163 -12.07 -7.22 3.93
N THR A 164 -10.79 -6.89 4.03
CA THR A 164 -9.88 -7.45 5.04
C THR A 164 -10.35 -7.11 6.45
N ALA A 165 -10.80 -5.88 6.68
CA ALA A 165 -11.36 -5.44 7.97
C ALA A 165 -12.60 -6.24 8.33
N ILE A 166 -13.56 -6.36 7.42
CA ILE A 166 -14.80 -7.12 7.62
C ILE A 166 -14.50 -8.59 7.89
N GLN A 167 -13.67 -9.21 7.07
CA GLN A 167 -13.32 -10.62 7.20
C GLN A 167 -12.61 -10.91 8.52
N SER A 168 -11.68 -10.03 8.94
CA SER A 168 -10.96 -10.17 10.21
C SER A 168 -11.89 -10.16 11.41
N LEU A 169 -12.87 -9.24 11.41
CA LEU A 169 -13.86 -9.15 12.49
C LEU A 169 -14.89 -10.28 12.43
N SER A 170 -15.36 -10.66 11.24
CA SER A 170 -16.27 -11.79 11.08
C SER A 170 -15.68 -13.09 11.61
N THR A 171 -14.41 -13.37 11.25
CA THR A 171 -13.68 -14.54 11.78
C THR A 171 -13.53 -14.48 13.29
N PHE A 172 -13.25 -13.29 13.84
CA PHE A 172 -13.14 -13.12 15.28
C PHE A 172 -14.47 -13.36 16.00
N HIS A 173 -15.57 -12.81 15.48
CA HIS A 173 -16.91 -13.02 16.05
C HIS A 173 -17.36 -14.47 15.99
N SER A 174 -17.02 -15.18 14.92
CA SER A 174 -17.29 -16.62 14.81
C SER A 174 -16.47 -17.43 15.82
N SER A 175 -15.21 -17.06 16.07
CA SER A 175 -14.34 -17.75 17.04
C SER A 175 -14.66 -17.41 18.48
N TYR A 176 -15.18 -16.20 18.74
CA TYR A 176 -15.47 -15.70 20.10
C TYR A 176 -16.87 -15.05 20.17
N PRO A 177 -17.94 -15.81 20.03
CA PRO A 177 -19.31 -15.28 19.89
C PRO A 177 -19.80 -14.50 21.12
N LEU A 178 -19.25 -14.76 22.29
CA LEU A 178 -19.59 -14.09 23.54
C LEU A 178 -18.83 -12.78 23.77
N ARG A 179 -17.81 -12.49 22.95
CA ARG A 179 -17.07 -11.24 23.06
C ARG A 179 -17.78 -10.12 22.31
N LEU A 180 -17.90 -8.95 22.92
CA LEU A 180 -18.52 -7.78 22.32
C LEU A 180 -17.80 -7.29 21.07
N GLY A 181 -16.49 -7.57 20.93
CA GLY A 181 -15.68 -7.17 19.80
C GLY A 181 -14.20 -7.52 20.00
N MET A 182 -13.39 -7.16 19.00
CA MET A 182 -11.94 -7.38 18.99
C MET A 182 -11.21 -6.18 19.63
N PRO A 183 -10.14 -6.39 20.43
CA PRO A 183 -9.28 -5.33 20.90
C PRO A 183 -8.67 -4.54 19.73
N LEU A 184 -8.56 -3.21 19.88
CA LEU A 184 -8.12 -2.30 18.81
C LEU A 184 -6.70 -2.62 18.33
N GLN A 185 -5.80 -3.02 19.24
CA GLN A 185 -4.42 -3.39 18.92
C GLN A 185 -4.34 -4.65 18.04
N ASP A 186 -5.15 -5.67 18.36
CA ASP A 186 -5.21 -6.90 17.58
C ASP A 186 -5.76 -6.62 16.18
N PHE A 187 -6.76 -5.75 16.08
CA PHE A 187 -7.34 -5.34 14.81
C PHE A 187 -6.33 -4.59 13.94
N ARG A 188 -5.56 -3.66 14.54
CA ARG A 188 -4.47 -2.96 13.85
C ARG A 188 -3.43 -3.93 13.30
N GLY A 189 -2.99 -4.90 14.11
CA GLY A 189 -2.03 -5.91 13.69
C GLY A 189 -2.50 -6.73 12.48
N ARG A 190 -3.81 -7.02 12.40
CA ARG A 190 -4.39 -7.74 11.27
C ARG A 190 -4.46 -6.91 9.99
N LEU A 191 -4.71 -5.61 10.10
CA LEU A 191 -4.71 -4.70 8.94
C LEU A 191 -3.31 -4.30 8.50
N LYS A 192 -2.27 -4.55 9.33
CA LYS A 192 -0.86 -4.19 9.06
C LYS A 192 -0.66 -2.71 8.76
N LEU A 193 -1.41 -1.85 9.40
CA LEU A 193 -1.33 -0.41 9.24
C LEU A 193 -0.58 0.25 10.40
N GLU A 194 0.09 1.35 10.12
CA GLU A 194 0.60 2.24 11.15
C GLU A 194 -0.55 2.93 11.91
N SER A 195 -0.25 3.54 13.06
CA SER A 195 -1.28 4.07 13.96
C SER A 195 -2.15 5.15 13.30
N SER A 196 -1.56 6.07 12.54
CA SER A 196 -2.29 7.20 11.98
C SER A 196 -3.22 6.79 10.82
N PRO A 197 -2.76 6.09 9.78
CA PRO A 197 -3.65 5.60 8.72
C PRO A 197 -4.67 4.56 9.23
N PHE A 198 -4.33 3.80 10.28
CA PHE A 198 -5.28 2.89 10.93
C PHE A 198 -6.46 3.65 11.53
N ASN A 199 -6.21 4.71 12.32
CA ASN A 199 -7.26 5.52 12.92
C ASN A 199 -8.16 6.15 11.83
N ALA A 200 -7.55 6.71 10.78
CA ALA A 200 -8.28 7.26 9.63
C ALA A 200 -9.17 6.21 8.94
N THR A 201 -8.69 4.97 8.83
CA THR A 201 -9.44 3.84 8.25
C THR A 201 -10.63 3.47 9.14
N VAL A 202 -10.41 3.32 10.46
CA VAL A 202 -11.46 2.97 11.42
C VAL A 202 -12.55 4.04 11.43
N ASP A 203 -12.19 5.32 11.52
CA ASP A 203 -13.12 6.44 11.49
C ASP A 203 -13.98 6.43 10.21
N SER A 204 -13.36 6.16 9.08
CA SER A 204 -14.06 6.08 7.80
C SER A 204 -15.02 4.90 7.73
N LEU A 205 -14.65 3.74 8.28
CA LEU A 205 -15.51 2.55 8.34
C LEU A 205 -16.67 2.72 9.32
N ILE A 206 -16.47 3.49 10.41
CA ILE A 206 -17.53 3.86 11.35
C ILE A 206 -18.52 4.82 10.67
N LYS A 207 -18.03 5.86 9.97
CA LYS A 207 -18.89 6.79 9.19
C LYS A 207 -19.71 6.05 8.14
N LEU A 208 -19.18 5.00 7.54
CA LEU A 208 -19.89 4.11 6.61
C LEU A 208 -20.83 3.11 7.28
N LYS A 209 -20.98 3.18 8.61
CA LYS A 209 -21.79 2.24 9.40
C LYS A 209 -21.41 0.76 9.16
N THR A 210 -20.18 0.50 8.84
CA THR A 210 -19.63 -0.86 8.69
C THR A 210 -19.13 -1.38 10.03
N LEU A 211 -18.50 -0.51 10.80
CA LEU A 211 -17.97 -0.81 12.14
C LEU A 211 -18.71 0.00 13.19
N ALA A 212 -18.76 -0.57 14.39
CA ALA A 212 -19.20 0.10 15.60
C ALA A 212 -18.13 -0.03 16.69
N THR A 213 -17.90 1.05 17.41
CA THR A 213 -17.05 1.06 18.61
C THR A 213 -17.81 1.78 19.72
N SER A 214 -17.61 1.32 20.95
CA SER A 214 -17.93 2.04 22.17
C SER A 214 -16.69 1.94 23.06
N ASP A 215 -15.77 2.89 22.91
CA ASP A 215 -14.52 3.09 23.61
C ASP A 215 -13.46 1.97 23.51
N SER A 216 -13.69 0.89 22.82
CA SER A 216 -12.98 -0.41 22.71
C SER A 216 -13.80 -1.51 23.41
N PRO A 217 -14.15 -2.60 22.77
CA PRO A 217 -13.62 -3.20 21.56
C PRO A 217 -14.34 -2.77 20.27
N ILE A 218 -13.70 -3.02 19.10
CA ILE A 218 -14.27 -2.77 17.77
C ILE A 218 -15.04 -3.99 17.29
N ARG A 219 -16.19 -3.74 16.63
CA ARG A 219 -17.09 -4.80 16.13
C ARG A 219 -17.73 -4.43 14.81
N LEU A 220 -18.23 -5.42 14.11
CA LEU A 220 -19.14 -5.19 12.97
C LEU A 220 -20.49 -4.64 13.47
N VAL A 221 -21.07 -3.75 12.68
CA VAL A 221 -22.46 -3.29 12.93
C VAL A 221 -23.39 -4.50 12.82
N GLY A 222 -24.25 -4.70 13.85
CA GLY A 222 -25.16 -5.85 13.94
C GLY A 222 -24.62 -7.05 14.71
N HIS A 223 -23.33 -7.06 15.12
CA HIS A 223 -22.85 -8.09 16.03
C HIS A 223 -23.34 -7.82 17.45
N THR A 224 -24.03 -8.80 18.01
CA THR A 224 -24.42 -8.87 19.41
C THR A 224 -23.86 -10.13 20.02
N ALA A 225 -23.26 -10.03 21.21
CA ALA A 225 -22.84 -11.21 21.95
C ALA A 225 -24.10 -12.01 22.30
N SER A 226 -24.20 -13.24 21.80
CA SER A 226 -25.33 -14.13 22.05
C SER A 226 -24.84 -15.48 22.53
N LEU A 227 -25.55 -16.05 23.47
CA LEU A 227 -25.36 -17.41 23.90
C LEU A 227 -25.86 -18.39 22.81
N SER A 228 -25.20 -19.53 22.67
CA SER A 228 -25.79 -20.62 21.89
C SER A 228 -27.02 -21.19 22.62
N SER A 229 -27.91 -21.86 21.88
CA SER A 229 -29.12 -22.45 22.48
C SER A 229 -28.82 -23.42 23.64
N ASP A 230 -27.68 -24.09 23.62
CA ASP A 230 -27.28 -25.00 24.70
C ASP A 230 -26.71 -24.23 25.90
N GLN A 231 -25.94 -23.17 25.66
CA GLN A 231 -25.47 -22.25 26.71
C GLN A 231 -26.63 -21.49 27.35
N GLU A 232 -27.66 -21.10 26.60
CA GLU A 232 -28.87 -20.50 27.14
C GLU A 232 -29.61 -21.44 28.10
N LYS A 233 -29.72 -22.73 27.74
CA LYS A 233 -30.36 -23.74 28.61
C LYS A 233 -29.54 -23.95 29.90
N GLU A 234 -28.21 -24.07 29.78
CA GLU A 234 -27.34 -24.21 30.96
C GLU A 234 -27.41 -22.98 31.84
N THR A 235 -27.30 -21.78 31.26
CA THR A 235 -27.39 -20.52 32.00
C THR A 235 -28.76 -20.36 32.68
N ALA A 236 -29.85 -20.71 32.01
CA ALA A 236 -31.20 -20.69 32.57
C ALA A 236 -31.33 -21.69 33.76
N LYS A 237 -30.77 -22.90 33.62
CA LYS A 237 -30.72 -23.90 34.70
C LYS A 237 -29.92 -23.38 35.90
N TYR A 238 -28.75 -22.79 35.65
CA TYR A 238 -27.90 -22.23 36.69
C TYR A 238 -28.57 -21.05 37.44
N LEU A 239 -29.18 -20.13 36.67
CA LEU A 239 -29.93 -19.02 37.26
C LEU A 239 -31.12 -19.50 38.12
N LYS A 240 -31.82 -20.57 37.69
CA LYS A 240 -32.89 -21.17 38.45
C LYS A 240 -32.39 -21.80 39.76
N GLU A 241 -31.24 -22.48 39.77
CA GLU A 241 -30.63 -23.03 40.94
C GLU A 241 -30.19 -21.94 41.92
N ILE A 242 -29.58 -20.83 41.45
CA ILE A 242 -29.20 -19.68 42.33
C ILE A 242 -30.45 -19.01 42.93
N THR A 243 -31.52 -18.87 42.17
CA THR A 243 -32.75 -18.23 42.64
C THR A 243 -33.48 -19.11 43.67
N THR A 244 -33.40 -20.43 43.51
CA THR A 244 -34.04 -21.38 44.42
C THR A 244 -33.21 -21.58 45.69
N ASN A 245 -31.88 -21.60 45.63
CA ASN A 245 -30.95 -21.79 46.73
C ASN A 245 -30.16 -20.52 47.06
N ARG A 246 -30.83 -19.48 47.46
CA ARG A 246 -30.30 -18.11 47.68
C ARG A 246 -29.07 -18.02 48.59
N PHE A 247 -28.84 -19.01 49.50
CA PHE A 247 -27.79 -18.98 50.52
C PHE A 247 -26.73 -20.08 50.38
N SER A 248 -26.84 -20.99 49.42
CA SER A 248 -25.87 -22.06 49.22
C SER A 248 -25.81 -22.51 47.75
N PRO A 249 -25.22 -21.71 46.88
CA PRO A 249 -25.03 -22.12 45.51
C PRO A 249 -24.04 -23.30 45.46
N ARG A 250 -24.34 -24.37 44.72
CA ARG A 250 -23.38 -25.46 44.50
C ARG A 250 -22.17 -24.90 43.70
N HIS A 251 -20.98 -25.24 44.14
CA HIS A 251 -19.77 -24.96 43.38
C HIS A 251 -19.88 -25.65 42.00
N CYS A 252 -19.70 -24.89 40.92
CA CYS A 252 -19.39 -25.46 39.65
C CYS A 252 -17.97 -26.02 39.67
N GLU A 253 -17.80 -27.33 39.57
CA GLU A 253 -16.54 -27.93 39.16
C GLU A 253 -16.26 -27.52 37.70
N ILE A 254 -15.11 -26.83 37.51
CA ILE A 254 -14.61 -26.37 36.21
C ILE A 254 -13.87 -27.52 35.52
#